data_d0d800f2fa88e8fb26e9b7b4dd298337
#
_entry.id   d0d800f2fa88e8fb26e9b7b4dd298337
#
_cell.length_a   1.000
_cell.length_b   1.000
_cell.length_c   1.000
_cell.angle_alpha   90.00
_cell.angle_beta   90.00
_cell.angle_gamma   90.00
#
_symmetry.space_group_name_H-M   'P 1'
#
loop_
_entity.id
_entity.type
_entity.pdbx_description
1 polymer ?
#
loop_
_entity_poly.entity_id
_entity_poly.type
_entity_poly.pdbx_seq_one_letter_code
_entity_poly.pdbx_strand_id
1 'polypeptide(L)'
;NGRPPAKSASSSAAPTAPSAAEPAAVEKNADGAPLAANSKFTFENFVFGPENSLAYRSALKFAMLADTPGTCTSLFIYGKSGLGKTHLLLAIKNELAEKSPEIKVKYANSQAYLDDLMTEFDRQKKSNAPIMQAYHGVDVLIIDDIQNIIGKRASVDYFFQLMDEFIRNNKKVVIAADRAPKDLNMDE
;
A
#
# COMPACT_ATOMS: atom_id res chain seq x y z
N ASN A 1 34.19 72.76 -12.89
CA ASN A 1 35.45 72.06 -12.81
C ASN A 1 35.21 70.63 -12.30
N GLY A 2 35.57 69.65 -13.07
CA GLY A 2 35.96 68.35 -12.62
C GLY A 2 34.99 67.19 -12.83
N ARG A 3 34.89 66.73 -14.10
CA ARG A 3 34.57 65.34 -14.40
C ARG A 3 35.91 64.55 -14.39
N PRO A 4 36.00 63.26 -14.08
CA PRO A 4 35.59 62.10 -14.84
C PRO A 4 35.39 60.82 -13.99
N PRO A 5 35.42 59.61 -14.56
CA PRO A 5 34.64 58.99 -15.63
C PRO A 5 33.91 57.73 -15.22
N ALA A 6 33.08 57.20 -16.14
CA ALA A 6 32.34 55.97 -16.08
C ALA A 6 33.23 54.71 -16.07
N LYS A 7 32.76 53.64 -15.41
CA LYS A 7 33.10 52.25 -15.74
C LYS A 7 31.83 51.39 -15.74
N SER A 8 31.60 50.85 -16.88
CA SER A 8 30.63 49.81 -17.21
C SER A 8 30.92 48.51 -16.48
N ALA A 9 29.90 47.86 -15.94
CA ALA A 9 29.94 46.45 -15.61
C ALA A 9 28.62 45.80 -16.02
N SER A 10 28.74 44.92 -16.99
CA SER A 10 27.71 44.04 -17.51
C SER A 10 27.20 43.10 -16.44
N SER A 11 25.90 43.11 -16.23
CA SER A 11 25.20 42.08 -15.39
C SER A 11 24.68 40.99 -16.32
N SER A 12 25.29 39.83 -16.24
CA SER A 12 24.83 38.62 -16.85
C SER A 12 23.68 38.05 -15.99
N ALA A 13 22.51 37.90 -16.58
CA ALA A 13 21.39 37.23 -15.98
C ALA A 13 21.66 35.70 -15.91
N ALA A 14 21.64 35.15 -14.72
CA ALA A 14 21.62 33.70 -14.48
C ALA A 14 20.21 33.17 -14.73
N PRO A 15 20.05 31.99 -15.36
CA PRO A 15 18.72 31.37 -15.50
C PRO A 15 18.20 30.84 -14.18
N THR A 16 16.97 31.17 -13.86
CA THR A 16 16.18 30.61 -12.74
C THR A 16 16.04 29.12 -12.90
N ALA A 17 16.51 28.36 -11.91
CA ALA A 17 16.27 26.94 -11.79
C ALA A 17 14.77 26.66 -11.54
N PRO A 18 14.22 25.55 -12.07
CA PRO A 18 12.83 25.18 -11.80
C PRO A 18 12.65 24.83 -10.33
N SER A 19 11.56 25.33 -9.76
CA SER A 19 11.07 25.04 -8.41
C SER A 19 11.06 23.54 -8.15
N ALA A 20 11.71 23.13 -7.06
CA ALA A 20 11.68 21.77 -6.58
C ALA A 20 10.23 21.37 -6.26
N ALA A 21 9.75 20.31 -6.90
CA ALA A 21 8.52 19.65 -6.52
C ALA A 21 8.63 19.19 -5.07
N GLU A 22 7.57 19.42 -4.28
CA GLU A 22 7.46 18.89 -2.93
C GLU A 22 7.65 17.36 -2.95
N PRO A 23 8.42 16.78 -2.02
CA PRO A 23 8.59 15.35 -1.97
C PRO A 23 7.24 14.69 -1.64
N ALA A 24 6.81 13.79 -2.49
CA ALA A 24 5.65 12.92 -2.23
C ALA A 24 5.81 12.27 -0.86
N ALA A 25 4.73 12.22 -0.09
CA ALA A 25 4.69 11.64 1.25
C ALA A 25 5.30 10.24 1.23
N VAL A 26 6.43 10.06 1.91
CA VAL A 26 7.11 8.78 2.02
C VAL A 26 6.25 7.87 2.89
N GLU A 27 5.63 6.86 2.29
CA GLU A 27 4.92 5.84 3.04
C GLU A 27 5.90 5.10 3.97
N LYS A 28 5.44 4.82 5.19
CA LYS A 28 6.22 4.12 6.22
C LYS A 28 5.77 2.67 6.31
N ASN A 29 6.69 1.75 6.59
CA ASN A 29 6.38 0.36 6.92
C ASN A 29 5.69 0.25 8.30
N ALA A 30 5.34 -0.98 8.72
CA ALA A 30 4.73 -1.25 10.03
C ALA A 30 5.54 -0.71 11.22
N ASP A 31 6.86 -0.53 11.05
CA ASP A 31 7.80 0.00 12.05
C ASP A 31 8.02 1.53 11.89
N GLY A 32 7.25 2.20 11.03
CA GLY A 32 7.36 3.62 10.80
C GLY A 32 8.55 4.06 9.94
N ALA A 33 9.31 3.13 9.37
CA ALA A 33 10.43 3.42 8.49
C ALA A 33 9.98 3.68 7.05
N PRO A 34 10.66 4.56 6.28
CA PRO A 34 10.34 4.80 4.88
C PRO A 34 10.53 3.52 4.06
N LEU A 35 9.54 3.16 3.26
CA LEU A 35 9.68 2.10 2.26
C LEU A 35 10.49 2.68 1.09
N ALA A 36 11.81 2.53 1.14
CA ALA A 36 12.68 2.94 0.05
C ALA A 36 12.48 2.03 -1.17
N ALA A 37 12.66 2.60 -2.37
CA ALA A 37 12.60 1.86 -3.65
C ALA A 37 13.61 0.70 -3.76
N ASN A 38 14.56 0.58 -2.81
CA ASN A 38 15.51 -0.53 -2.67
C ASN A 38 15.20 -1.41 -1.45
N SER A 39 13.95 -1.73 -1.22
CA SER A 39 13.53 -2.64 -0.16
C SER A 39 14.16 -4.03 -0.38
N LYS A 40 14.64 -4.64 0.70
CA LYS A 40 15.09 -6.05 0.70
C LYS A 40 13.96 -7.06 0.49
N PHE A 41 12.71 -6.60 0.54
CA PHE A 41 11.52 -7.44 0.36
C PHE A 41 11.15 -7.49 -1.13
N THR A 42 11.86 -8.34 -1.89
CA THR A 42 11.59 -8.63 -3.29
C THR A 42 11.35 -10.11 -3.50
N PHE A 43 10.82 -10.50 -4.66
CA PHE A 43 10.64 -11.91 -4.99
C PHE A 43 11.97 -12.64 -5.13
N GLU A 44 13.03 -11.96 -5.59
CA GLU A 44 14.38 -12.51 -5.74
C GLU A 44 15.03 -12.82 -4.39
N ASN A 45 14.76 -11.98 -3.38
CA ASN A 45 15.32 -12.14 -2.04
C ASN A 45 14.50 -13.08 -1.14
N PHE A 46 13.38 -13.61 -1.64
CA PHE A 46 12.51 -14.50 -0.88
C PHE A 46 13.15 -15.88 -0.72
N VAL A 47 13.22 -16.37 0.52
CA VAL A 47 13.71 -17.72 0.79
C VAL A 47 12.62 -18.73 0.42
N PHE A 48 12.79 -19.34 -0.73
CA PHE A 48 11.87 -20.28 -1.33
C PHE A 48 12.11 -21.72 -0.84
N GLY A 49 11.04 -22.42 -0.49
CA GLY A 49 11.07 -23.81 -0.04
C GLY A 49 9.75 -24.54 -0.35
N PRO A 50 9.68 -25.86 -0.12
CA PRO A 50 8.46 -26.63 -0.37
C PRO A 50 7.22 -26.09 0.35
N GLU A 51 7.38 -25.63 1.59
CA GLU A 51 6.29 -25.19 2.47
C GLU A 51 5.64 -23.90 2.02
N ASN A 52 6.38 -23.03 1.32
CA ASN A 52 5.91 -21.72 0.89
C ASN A 52 5.84 -21.55 -0.64
N SER A 53 6.14 -22.61 -1.39
CA SER A 53 6.23 -22.56 -2.86
C SER A 53 4.91 -22.16 -3.52
N LEU A 54 3.78 -22.62 -3.00
CA LEU A 54 2.45 -22.27 -3.51
C LEU A 54 2.16 -20.78 -3.26
N ALA A 55 2.42 -20.30 -2.05
CA ALA A 55 2.22 -18.89 -1.69
C ALA A 55 3.09 -17.97 -2.56
N TYR A 56 4.38 -18.30 -2.72
CA TYR A 56 5.29 -17.57 -3.57
C TYR A 56 4.80 -17.47 -5.02
N ARG A 57 4.46 -18.60 -5.64
CA ARG A 57 3.99 -18.63 -7.04
C ARG A 57 2.69 -17.88 -7.22
N SER A 58 1.76 -17.99 -6.26
CA SER A 58 0.49 -17.27 -6.29
C SER A 58 0.70 -15.75 -6.15
N ALA A 59 1.58 -15.32 -5.25
CA ALA A 59 1.93 -13.93 -5.06
C ALA A 59 2.61 -13.33 -6.32
N LEU A 60 3.58 -14.04 -6.88
CA LEU A 60 4.26 -13.63 -8.11
C LEU A 60 3.27 -13.52 -9.29
N LYS A 61 2.41 -14.55 -9.48
CA LYS A 61 1.38 -14.53 -10.52
C LYS A 61 0.39 -13.38 -10.32
N PHE A 62 -0.01 -13.11 -9.07
CA PHE A 62 -0.89 -11.99 -8.76
C PHE A 62 -0.25 -10.65 -9.16
N ALA A 63 1.02 -10.43 -8.78
CA ALA A 63 1.74 -9.21 -9.15
C ALA A 63 1.89 -9.04 -10.66
N MET A 64 2.25 -10.11 -11.38
CA MET A 64 2.42 -10.09 -12.85
C MET A 64 1.12 -9.83 -13.62
N LEU A 65 -0.04 -10.14 -13.05
CA LEU A 65 -1.35 -9.99 -13.69
C LEU A 65 -2.21 -8.90 -13.06
N ALA A 66 -1.63 -8.05 -12.23
CA ALA A 66 -2.38 -7.04 -11.50
C ALA A 66 -3.04 -5.99 -12.41
N ASP A 67 -2.42 -5.67 -13.53
CA ASP A 67 -2.93 -4.76 -14.56
C ASP A 67 -3.89 -5.41 -15.57
N THR A 68 -4.02 -6.75 -15.56
CA THR A 68 -4.81 -7.49 -16.52
C THR A 68 -6.26 -7.60 -16.06
N PRO A 69 -7.23 -7.06 -16.81
CA PRO A 69 -8.66 -7.19 -16.50
C PRO A 69 -9.14 -8.65 -16.51
N GLY A 70 -10.08 -8.99 -15.61
CA GLY A 70 -10.67 -10.32 -15.53
C GLY A 70 -9.77 -11.39 -14.90
N THR A 71 -8.62 -11.02 -14.39
CA THR A 71 -7.74 -11.93 -13.62
C THR A 71 -8.16 -12.02 -12.15
N CYS A 72 -7.44 -12.83 -11.36
CA CYS A 72 -7.68 -13.01 -9.94
C CYS A 72 -7.78 -11.65 -9.22
N THR A 73 -8.93 -11.37 -8.61
CA THR A 73 -9.20 -10.11 -7.88
C THR A 73 -8.78 -10.19 -6.42
N SER A 74 -8.61 -11.39 -5.86
CA SER A 74 -8.26 -11.57 -4.46
C SER A 74 -7.24 -12.68 -4.27
N LEU A 75 -6.29 -12.47 -3.35
CA LEU A 75 -5.31 -13.45 -2.92
C LEU A 75 -5.28 -13.50 -1.39
N PHE A 76 -5.46 -14.69 -0.84
CA PHE A 76 -5.38 -14.91 0.60
C PHE A 76 -4.17 -15.80 0.93
N ILE A 77 -3.19 -15.27 1.65
CA ILE A 77 -1.97 -15.95 2.06
C ILE A 77 -2.06 -16.23 3.56
N TYR A 78 -1.98 -17.49 3.95
CA TYR A 78 -2.05 -17.84 5.36
C TYR A 78 -0.98 -18.84 5.78
N GLY A 79 -0.67 -18.85 7.06
CA GLY A 79 0.30 -19.76 7.64
C GLY A 79 0.92 -19.20 8.91
N LYS A 80 1.62 -20.04 9.65
CA LYS A 80 2.27 -19.69 10.91
C LYS A 80 3.20 -18.46 10.77
N SER A 81 3.49 -17.80 11.87
CA SER A 81 4.47 -16.72 11.91
C SER A 81 5.84 -17.18 11.41
N GLY A 82 6.61 -16.28 10.81
CA GLY A 82 7.95 -16.57 10.30
C GLY A 82 8.03 -17.24 8.92
N LEU A 83 6.90 -17.60 8.28
CA LEU A 83 6.91 -18.24 6.96
C LEU A 83 7.05 -17.26 5.78
N GLY A 84 7.27 -15.98 6.03
CA GLY A 84 7.52 -14.98 4.99
C GLY A 84 6.26 -14.33 4.39
N LYS A 85 5.09 -14.38 5.06
CA LYS A 85 3.85 -13.75 4.55
C LYS A 85 4.05 -12.25 4.27
N THR A 86 4.48 -11.49 5.27
CA THR A 86 4.78 -10.06 5.14
C THR A 86 5.78 -9.79 4.02
N HIS A 87 6.82 -10.64 3.87
CA HIS A 87 7.77 -10.52 2.78
C HIS A 87 7.08 -10.61 1.42
N LEU A 88 6.20 -11.60 1.22
CA LEU A 88 5.46 -11.75 -0.05
C LEU A 88 4.53 -10.57 -0.31
N LEU A 89 3.86 -10.03 0.71
CA LEU A 89 3.00 -8.85 0.57
C LEU A 89 3.80 -7.62 0.13
N LEU A 90 4.96 -7.40 0.76
CA LEU A 90 5.83 -6.29 0.40
C LEU A 90 6.52 -6.52 -0.95
N ALA A 91 6.83 -7.76 -1.32
CA ALA A 91 7.34 -8.09 -2.65
C ALA A 91 6.30 -7.76 -3.74
N ILE A 92 5.01 -8.08 -3.54
CA ILE A 92 3.93 -7.67 -4.45
C ILE A 92 3.90 -6.14 -4.57
N LYS A 93 3.91 -5.42 -3.44
CA LYS A 93 3.90 -3.95 -3.45
C LYS A 93 5.07 -3.37 -4.24
N ASN A 94 6.29 -3.86 -3.99
CA ASN A 94 7.50 -3.36 -4.64
C ASN A 94 7.53 -3.69 -6.13
N GLU A 95 7.11 -4.90 -6.51
CA GLU A 95 7.00 -5.31 -7.92
C GLU A 95 6.02 -4.43 -8.69
N LEU A 96 4.86 -4.12 -8.10
CA LEU A 96 3.87 -3.24 -8.71
C LEU A 96 4.37 -1.79 -8.81
N ALA A 97 5.05 -1.29 -7.78
CA ALA A 97 5.62 0.05 -7.81
C ALA A 97 6.70 0.22 -8.89
N GLU A 98 7.44 -0.86 -9.19
CA GLU A 98 8.49 -0.85 -10.21
C GLU A 98 7.93 -1.05 -11.63
N LYS A 99 7.04 -2.04 -11.82
CA LYS A 99 6.60 -2.46 -13.15
C LYS A 99 5.30 -1.83 -13.64
N SER A 100 4.47 -1.37 -12.72
CA SER A 100 3.14 -0.79 -13.00
C SER A 100 2.88 0.42 -12.09
N PRO A 101 3.66 1.50 -12.22
CA PRO A 101 3.59 2.66 -11.31
C PRO A 101 2.26 3.41 -11.38
N GLU A 102 1.45 3.18 -12.41
CA GLU A 102 0.09 3.70 -12.54
C GLU A 102 -0.90 3.03 -11.58
N ILE A 103 -0.61 1.80 -11.12
CA ILE A 103 -1.44 1.08 -10.16
C ILE A 103 -1.22 1.63 -8.75
N LYS A 104 -2.27 2.17 -8.16
CA LYS A 104 -2.22 2.70 -6.79
C LYS A 104 -2.34 1.57 -5.78
N VAL A 105 -1.24 1.24 -5.14
CA VAL A 105 -1.16 0.18 -4.13
C VAL A 105 -1.18 0.80 -2.74
N LYS A 106 -2.10 0.36 -1.88
CA LYS A 106 -2.08 0.67 -0.45
C LYS A 106 -1.76 -0.60 0.34
N TYR A 107 -0.71 -0.54 1.14
CA TYR A 107 -0.38 -1.55 2.16
C TYR A 107 -0.81 -1.04 3.54
N ALA A 108 -1.52 -1.87 4.28
CA ALA A 108 -1.89 -1.61 5.66
C ALA A 108 -1.68 -2.90 6.47
N ASN A 109 -0.98 -2.80 7.59
CA ASN A 109 -1.10 -3.83 8.61
C ASN A 109 -2.39 -3.61 9.41
N SER A 110 -2.74 -4.57 10.26
CA SER A 110 -3.96 -4.49 11.07
C SER A 110 -4.05 -3.23 11.92
N GLN A 111 -2.93 -2.71 12.45
CA GLN A 111 -2.94 -1.47 13.24
C GLN A 111 -3.23 -0.25 12.37
N ALA A 112 -2.55 -0.12 11.23
CA ALA A 112 -2.79 0.97 10.29
C ALA A 112 -4.24 0.95 9.77
N TYR A 113 -4.80 -0.24 9.52
CA TYR A 113 -6.20 -0.39 9.16
C TYR A 113 -7.14 0.12 10.27
N LEU A 114 -6.88 -0.23 11.52
CA LEU A 114 -7.68 0.24 12.66
C LEU A 114 -7.57 1.76 12.86
N ASP A 115 -6.41 2.34 12.66
CA ASP A 115 -6.19 3.78 12.74
C ASP A 115 -6.93 4.53 11.63
N ASP A 116 -6.88 4.01 10.40
CA ASP A 116 -7.68 4.51 9.27
C ASP A 116 -9.18 4.46 9.59
N LEU A 117 -9.65 3.36 10.17
CA LEU A 117 -11.04 3.15 10.57
C LEU A 117 -11.49 4.15 11.65
N MET A 118 -10.67 4.37 12.68
CA MET A 118 -10.97 5.36 13.73
C MET A 118 -11.05 6.79 13.16
N THR A 119 -10.13 7.12 12.27
CA THR A 119 -10.13 8.40 11.55
C THR A 119 -11.42 8.58 10.73
N GLU A 120 -11.87 7.50 10.08
CA GLU A 120 -13.10 7.51 9.29
C GLU A 120 -14.34 7.70 10.15
N PHE A 121 -14.46 7.00 11.29
CA PHE A 121 -15.57 7.18 12.22
C PHE A 121 -15.64 8.60 12.78
N ASP A 122 -14.51 9.21 13.10
CA ASP A 122 -14.47 10.60 13.59
C ASP A 122 -14.85 11.60 12.49
N ARG A 123 -14.52 11.29 11.24
CA ARG A 123 -14.92 12.09 10.08
C ARG A 123 -16.43 11.99 9.82
N GLN A 124 -16.99 10.79 9.88
CA GLN A 124 -18.43 10.56 9.70
C GLN A 124 -19.28 11.29 10.75
N LYS A 125 -18.82 11.34 12.00
CA LYS A 125 -19.51 12.14 13.03
C LYS A 125 -19.56 13.63 12.73
N LYS A 126 -18.64 14.13 11.91
CA LYS A 126 -18.49 15.56 11.60
C LYS A 126 -19.03 15.96 10.22
N SER A 127 -19.19 15.01 9.30
CA SER A 127 -19.63 15.26 7.94
C SER A 127 -20.27 14.02 7.33
N ASN A 128 -21.23 14.21 6.40
CA ASN A 128 -21.79 13.12 5.58
C ASN A 128 -20.83 12.65 4.48
N ALA A 129 -19.53 12.60 4.78
CA ALA A 129 -18.51 12.15 3.81
C ALA A 129 -18.69 10.66 3.47
N PRO A 130 -18.35 10.23 2.24
CA PRO A 130 -18.40 8.82 1.88
C PRO A 130 -17.52 8.00 2.81
N ILE A 131 -18.01 6.84 3.18
CA ILE A 131 -17.24 5.82 3.92
C ILE A 131 -16.02 5.43 3.08
N MET A 132 -14.87 5.17 3.75
CA MET A 132 -13.65 4.63 3.12
C MET A 132 -12.82 5.62 2.30
N GLN A 133 -12.82 6.89 2.65
CA GLN A 133 -12.02 7.88 1.94
C GLN A 133 -10.50 7.56 1.93
N ALA A 134 -9.99 6.90 2.98
CA ALA A 134 -8.60 6.46 3.05
C ALA A 134 -8.21 5.42 1.96
N TYR A 135 -9.20 4.73 1.38
CA TYR A 135 -9.03 3.71 0.34
C TYR A 135 -9.56 4.15 -1.02
N HIS A 136 -10.05 5.38 -1.11
CA HIS A 136 -10.57 5.92 -2.37
C HIS A 136 -9.43 6.08 -3.39
N GLY A 137 -9.65 5.60 -4.60
CA GLY A 137 -8.66 5.66 -5.67
C GLY A 137 -7.54 4.61 -5.56
N VAL A 138 -7.57 3.71 -4.58
CA VAL A 138 -6.67 2.56 -4.49
C VAL A 138 -7.12 1.47 -5.46
N ASP A 139 -6.18 0.88 -6.20
CA ASP A 139 -6.44 -0.19 -7.16
C ASP A 139 -6.11 -1.58 -6.59
N VAL A 140 -5.06 -1.66 -5.76
CA VAL A 140 -4.64 -2.87 -5.05
C VAL A 140 -4.51 -2.59 -3.57
N LEU A 141 -5.31 -3.26 -2.76
CA LEU A 141 -5.26 -3.20 -1.31
C LEU A 141 -4.52 -4.43 -0.77
N ILE A 142 -3.52 -4.19 0.07
CA ILE A 142 -2.75 -5.24 0.75
C ILE A 142 -2.96 -5.08 2.25
N ILE A 143 -3.53 -6.11 2.90
CA ILE A 143 -3.76 -6.11 4.36
C ILE A 143 -2.98 -7.25 5.00
N ASP A 144 -2.12 -6.90 5.95
CA ASP A 144 -1.34 -7.88 6.72
C ASP A 144 -1.91 -8.09 8.12
N ASP A 145 -1.74 -9.33 8.62
CA ASP A 145 -2.14 -9.75 9.97
C ASP A 145 -3.62 -9.49 10.30
N ILE A 146 -4.52 -9.83 9.36
CA ILE A 146 -5.97 -9.58 9.49
C ILE A 146 -6.58 -10.18 10.75
N GLN A 147 -5.99 -11.24 11.34
CA GLN A 147 -6.47 -11.85 12.57
C GLN A 147 -6.55 -10.87 13.76
N ASN A 148 -5.80 -9.78 13.73
CA ASN A 148 -5.77 -8.80 14.83
C ASN A 148 -6.98 -7.84 14.84
N ILE A 149 -7.81 -7.84 13.79
CA ILE A 149 -9.07 -7.08 13.77
C ILE A 149 -10.25 -7.91 14.30
N ILE A 150 -10.08 -9.22 14.43
CA ILE A 150 -11.11 -10.14 14.90
C ILE A 150 -11.46 -9.84 16.36
N GLY A 151 -12.73 -10.06 16.74
CA GLY A 151 -13.25 -9.70 18.06
C GLY A 151 -13.64 -8.23 18.23
N LYS A 152 -13.44 -7.40 17.18
CA LYS A 152 -13.89 -6.02 17.10
C LYS A 152 -14.96 -5.90 16.01
N ARG A 153 -16.21 -6.24 16.35
CA ARG A 153 -17.31 -6.36 15.38
C ARG A 153 -17.38 -5.22 14.37
N ALA A 154 -17.34 -3.98 14.82
CA ALA A 154 -17.37 -2.83 13.91
C ALA A 154 -16.20 -2.83 12.90
N SER A 155 -15.02 -3.31 13.29
CA SER A 155 -13.87 -3.39 12.39
C SER A 155 -14.01 -4.50 11.36
N VAL A 156 -14.63 -5.61 11.73
CA VAL A 156 -14.94 -6.73 10.85
C VAL A 156 -16.04 -6.36 9.87
N ASP A 157 -17.14 -5.75 10.33
CA ASP A 157 -18.23 -5.28 9.47
C ASP A 157 -17.73 -4.28 8.40
N TYR A 158 -16.85 -3.36 8.83
CA TYR A 158 -16.25 -2.38 7.93
C TYR A 158 -15.28 -3.03 6.93
N PHE A 159 -14.54 -4.04 7.38
CA PHE A 159 -13.67 -4.82 6.50
C PHE A 159 -14.46 -5.51 5.39
N PHE A 160 -15.58 -6.16 5.70
CA PHE A 160 -16.42 -6.78 4.69
C PHE A 160 -17.01 -5.77 3.71
N GLN A 161 -17.46 -4.61 4.19
CA GLN A 161 -17.93 -3.54 3.31
C GLN A 161 -16.83 -3.07 2.35
N LEU A 162 -15.60 -2.92 2.84
CA LEU A 162 -14.43 -2.56 2.03
C LEU A 162 -14.12 -3.62 0.98
N MET A 163 -14.15 -4.90 1.36
CA MET A 163 -13.95 -6.03 0.42
C MET A 163 -15.00 -6.03 -0.68
N ASP A 164 -16.27 -5.89 -0.32
CA ASP A 164 -17.38 -5.83 -1.26
C ASP A 164 -17.25 -4.67 -2.25
N GLU A 165 -16.80 -3.52 -1.79
CA GLU A 165 -16.57 -2.36 -2.66
C GLU A 165 -15.42 -2.63 -3.64
N PHE A 166 -14.32 -3.19 -3.17
CA PHE A 166 -13.18 -3.53 -4.04
C PHE A 166 -13.58 -4.56 -5.11
N ILE A 167 -14.27 -5.64 -4.71
CA ILE A 167 -14.72 -6.68 -5.63
C ILE A 167 -15.69 -6.11 -6.67
N ARG A 168 -16.68 -5.32 -6.25
CA ARG A 168 -17.66 -4.71 -7.18
C ARG A 168 -17.02 -3.76 -8.19
N ASN A 169 -15.95 -3.08 -7.80
CA ASN A 169 -15.23 -2.16 -8.67
C ASN A 169 -14.08 -2.84 -9.45
N ASN A 170 -14.02 -4.18 -9.48
CA ASN A 170 -12.94 -4.97 -10.10
C ASN A 170 -11.54 -4.60 -9.62
N LYS A 171 -11.42 -4.06 -8.42
CA LYS A 171 -10.16 -3.79 -7.75
C LYS A 171 -9.60 -5.05 -7.12
N LYS A 172 -8.34 -5.03 -6.76
CA LYS A 172 -7.62 -6.20 -6.27
C LYS A 172 -7.33 -6.11 -4.78
N VAL A 173 -7.34 -7.30 -4.12
CA VAL A 173 -7.09 -7.39 -2.68
C VAL A 173 -6.13 -8.53 -2.39
N VAL A 174 -5.15 -8.27 -1.54
CA VAL A 174 -4.25 -9.29 -0.98
C VAL A 174 -4.34 -9.24 0.53
N ILE A 175 -4.60 -10.39 1.14
CA ILE A 175 -4.75 -10.49 2.59
C ILE A 175 -3.79 -11.54 3.13
N ALA A 176 -3.15 -11.25 4.26
CA ALA A 176 -2.40 -12.25 5.00
C ALA A 176 -2.96 -12.49 6.40
N ALA A 177 -2.88 -13.74 6.85
CA ALA A 177 -3.32 -14.19 8.17
C ALA A 177 -2.40 -15.26 8.76
N ASP A 178 -2.49 -15.46 10.07
CA ASP A 178 -1.78 -16.54 10.77
C ASP A 178 -2.45 -17.93 10.59
N ARG A 179 -3.72 -17.95 10.11
CA ARG A 179 -4.55 -19.16 9.95
C ARG A 179 -5.46 -19.06 8.74
N ALA A 180 -6.07 -20.19 8.35
CA ALA A 180 -6.98 -20.26 7.22
C ALA A 180 -8.27 -19.42 7.45
N PRO A 181 -8.93 -18.93 6.39
CA PRO A 181 -10.15 -18.13 6.50
C PRO A 181 -11.23 -18.75 7.36
N LYS A 182 -11.46 -20.05 7.23
CA LYS A 182 -12.45 -20.82 8.04
C LYS A 182 -12.14 -20.83 9.54
N ASP A 183 -10.90 -20.59 9.93
CA ASP A 183 -10.44 -20.62 11.32
C ASP A 183 -10.33 -19.21 11.92
N LEU A 184 -10.73 -18.19 11.15
CA LEU A 184 -10.67 -16.79 11.58
C LEU A 184 -11.86 -16.34 12.41
N ASN A 185 -12.97 -17.12 12.44
CA ASN A 185 -14.19 -16.80 13.21
C ASN A 185 -14.63 -15.33 13.04
N MET A 186 -14.71 -14.88 11.79
CA MET A 186 -15.08 -13.49 11.48
C MET A 186 -16.59 -13.24 11.60
N ASP A 187 -17.39 -14.29 11.80
CA ASP A 187 -18.86 -14.25 11.86
C ASP A 187 -19.39 -14.17 13.32
N GLU A 188 -18.51 -14.17 14.35
CA GLU A 188 -18.89 -14.12 15.77
C GLU A 188 -18.83 -12.67 16.35
#